data_ef33bfa187e8eff1a1031eed2bbc9ba9
#
_entry.id   ef33bfa187e8eff1a1031eed2bbc9ba9
#
_cell.length_a   1.000
_cell.length_b   1.000
_cell.length_c   1.000
_cell.angle_alpha   90.00
_cell.angle_beta   90.00
_cell.angle_gamma   90.00
#
_symmetry.space_group_name_H-M   'P 1'
#
loop_
_entity.id
_entity.type
_entity.pdbx_description
1 polymer ?
#
loop_
_entity_poly.entity_id
_entity_poly.type
_entity_poly.pdbx_seq_one_letter_code
_entity_poly.pdbx_strand_id
1 'polypeptide(L)'
;HVVLETDGKLMSGRDVAIACMLGAEEFGFATAPLVTLGCVMMRVCNLDTCPVGVATQNPELRKRFTGKPEYVVNFMRFVARELREHMARLGVRTVDQLVGRTDLLRVRKPAVNQRAATVDLSAILDSAYAGWPKTRFDPADAYDFHLEDTVDLRVLEQKLGVALEKGDHRRLELAVSSTDRAVGTILG
;
A
#
# COMPACT_ATOMS: atom_id res chain seq x y z
N HIS A 1 -3.12 0.33 -16.34
CA HIS A 1 -2.90 -1.11 -16.35
C HIS A 1 -2.76 -1.70 -14.95
N VAL A 2 -2.43 -0.91 -13.94
CA VAL A 2 -2.25 -1.33 -12.55
C VAL A 2 -2.79 -0.25 -11.62
N VAL A 3 -3.27 -0.65 -10.45
CA VAL A 3 -3.54 0.26 -9.33
C VAL A 3 -2.23 0.75 -8.77
N LEU A 4 -2.13 2.05 -8.50
CA LEU A 4 -0.94 2.65 -7.92
C LEU A 4 -1.09 2.75 -6.40
N GLU A 5 -0.30 1.97 -5.68
CA GLU A 5 -0.19 2.06 -4.23
C GLU A 5 1.01 2.91 -3.84
N THR A 6 0.86 3.71 -2.80
CA THR A 6 1.96 4.45 -2.17
C THR A 6 2.02 4.18 -0.68
N ASP A 7 3.23 4.09 -0.15
CA ASP A 7 3.50 4.06 1.28
C ASP A 7 4.59 5.08 1.65
N GLY A 8 5.01 5.07 2.89
CA GLY A 8 6.11 5.91 3.37
C GLY A 8 5.66 7.14 4.15
N LYS A 9 5.46 6.95 5.45
CA LYS A 9 5.12 8.01 6.41
C LYS A 9 3.80 8.75 6.13
N LEU A 10 2.83 8.08 5.59
CA LEU A 10 1.47 8.62 5.58
C LEU A 10 0.95 8.65 7.02
N MET A 11 0.72 9.84 7.56
CA MET A 11 0.35 10.05 8.96
C MET A 11 -0.96 10.81 9.15
N SER A 12 -1.46 11.47 8.09
CA SER A 12 -2.62 12.35 8.13
C SER A 12 -3.46 12.28 6.87
N GLY A 13 -4.68 12.79 6.93
CA GLY A 13 -5.54 12.93 5.75
C GLY A 13 -4.97 13.89 4.71
N ARG A 14 -4.16 14.88 5.15
CA ARG A 14 -3.43 15.75 4.25
C ARG A 14 -2.38 15.00 3.44
N ASP A 15 -1.64 14.08 4.07
CA ASP A 15 -0.62 13.28 3.37
C ASP A 15 -1.29 12.39 2.30
N VAL A 16 -2.42 11.76 2.65
CA VAL A 16 -3.23 10.98 1.72
C VAL A 16 -3.73 11.85 0.56
N ALA A 17 -4.24 13.06 0.83
CA ALA A 17 -4.69 13.97 -0.22
C ALA A 17 -3.58 14.33 -1.19
N ILE A 18 -2.37 14.63 -0.70
CA ILE A 18 -1.21 14.95 -1.53
C ILE A 18 -0.80 13.73 -2.36
N ALA A 19 -0.69 12.56 -1.73
CA ALA A 19 -0.34 11.32 -2.42
C ALA A 19 -1.34 10.98 -3.54
N CYS A 20 -2.64 11.14 -3.27
CA CYS A 20 -3.70 10.96 -4.25
C CYS A 20 -3.56 11.94 -5.43
N MET A 21 -3.34 13.23 -5.16
CA MET A 21 -3.11 14.23 -6.22
C MET A 21 -1.86 13.93 -7.05
N LEU A 22 -0.87 13.22 -6.49
CA LEU A 22 0.31 12.73 -7.22
C LEU A 22 0.06 11.41 -7.97
N GLY A 23 -1.13 10.84 -7.90
CA GLY A 23 -1.54 9.68 -8.70
C GLY A 23 -1.77 8.37 -7.91
N ALA A 24 -1.59 8.36 -6.59
CA ALA A 24 -1.87 7.17 -5.80
C ALA A 24 -3.37 6.90 -5.66
N GLU A 25 -3.74 5.62 -5.76
CA GLU A 25 -5.10 5.11 -5.62
C GLU A 25 -5.26 4.28 -4.35
N GLU A 26 -4.18 3.67 -3.86
CA GLU A 26 -4.09 2.93 -2.61
C GLU A 26 -2.99 3.48 -1.70
N PHE A 27 -3.15 3.32 -0.39
CA PHE A 27 -2.33 4.01 0.61
C PHE A 27 -1.90 3.06 1.72
N GLY A 28 -0.60 2.75 1.80
CA GLY A 28 -0.01 1.92 2.83
C GLY A 28 0.33 2.70 4.11
N PHE A 29 -0.07 2.17 5.27
CA PHE A 29 0.23 2.75 6.58
C PHE A 29 0.99 1.76 7.45
N ALA A 30 2.17 2.12 7.88
CA ALA A 30 2.96 1.31 8.82
C ALA A 30 3.22 2.05 10.14
N THR A 31 3.93 3.17 10.09
CA THR A 31 4.34 3.92 11.29
C THR A 31 3.15 4.47 12.07
N ALA A 32 2.15 5.01 11.40
CA ALA A 32 0.99 5.62 12.05
C ALA A 32 0.19 4.62 12.91
N PRO A 33 -0.21 3.46 12.41
CA PRO A 33 -0.84 2.42 13.23
C PRO A 33 0.06 1.94 14.38
N LEU A 34 1.36 1.77 14.15
CA LEU A 34 2.29 1.35 15.19
C LEU A 34 2.37 2.35 16.33
N VAL A 35 2.50 3.65 16.02
CA VAL A 35 2.51 4.72 17.04
C VAL A 35 1.18 4.77 17.79
N THR A 36 0.08 4.60 17.09
CA THR A 36 -1.26 4.53 17.70
C THR A 36 -1.39 3.37 18.70
N LEU A 37 -0.68 2.27 18.45
CA LEU A 37 -0.61 1.12 19.36
C LEU A 37 0.44 1.27 20.47
N GLY A 38 1.11 2.41 20.57
CA GLY A 38 2.09 2.71 21.63
C GLY A 38 3.56 2.53 21.24
N CYS A 39 3.88 2.39 19.94
CA CYS A 39 5.26 2.34 19.47
C CYS A 39 5.97 3.68 19.76
N VAL A 40 7.12 3.61 20.43
CA VAL A 40 7.95 4.77 20.79
C VAL A 40 9.11 5.03 19.81
N MET A 41 9.12 4.33 18.68
CA MET A 41 10.08 4.53 17.59
C MET A 41 11.56 4.29 17.97
N MET A 42 11.83 3.43 18.91
CA MET A 42 13.20 3.08 19.37
C MET A 42 14.05 2.40 18.28
N ARG A 43 13.41 1.85 17.24
CA ARG A 43 14.10 1.19 16.12
C ARG A 43 14.96 -0.02 16.52
N VAL A 44 14.58 -0.74 17.58
CA VAL A 44 15.24 -1.97 18.06
C VAL A 44 14.41 -3.23 17.76
N CYS A 45 13.45 -3.15 16.83
CA CYS A 45 12.53 -4.24 16.51
C CYS A 45 13.27 -5.50 16.03
N ASN A 46 14.35 -5.31 15.24
CA ASN A 46 15.17 -6.39 14.71
C ASN A 46 15.98 -7.13 15.78
N LEU A 47 16.09 -6.58 17.01
CA LEU A 47 16.82 -7.17 18.11
C LEU A 47 15.92 -7.93 19.11
N ASP A 48 14.62 -8.03 18.82
CA ASP A 48 13.61 -8.61 19.72
C ASP A 48 13.56 -7.96 21.13
N THR A 49 13.97 -6.69 21.22
CA THR A 49 14.10 -5.93 22.48
C THR A 49 13.13 -4.75 22.56
N CYS A 50 11.98 -4.83 21.89
CA CYS A 50 11.00 -3.74 21.89
C CYS A 50 10.54 -3.40 23.31
N PRO A 51 10.83 -2.19 23.84
CA PRO A 51 10.58 -1.87 25.24
C PRO A 51 9.10 -1.74 25.59
N VAL A 52 8.24 -1.53 24.60
CA VAL A 52 6.79 -1.38 24.76
C VAL A 52 5.99 -2.60 24.29
N GLY A 53 6.67 -3.68 23.88
CA GLY A 53 6.02 -4.95 23.58
C GLY A 53 5.27 -5.02 22.22
N VAL A 54 5.35 -4.00 21.38
CA VAL A 54 4.64 -3.98 20.08
C VAL A 54 5.24 -4.97 19.09
N ALA A 55 6.57 -5.04 19.02
CA ALA A 55 7.30 -5.84 18.04
C ALA A 55 8.38 -6.68 18.73
N THR A 56 7.96 -7.69 19.48
CA THR A 56 8.84 -8.64 20.16
C THR A 56 8.15 -9.97 20.41
N GLN A 57 8.90 -11.06 20.40
CA GLN A 57 8.44 -12.38 20.83
C GLN A 57 8.81 -12.67 22.28
N ASN A 58 9.64 -11.83 22.92
CA ASN A 58 10.01 -11.99 24.33
C ASN A 58 8.77 -11.89 25.23
N PRO A 59 8.43 -12.95 26.03
CA PRO A 59 7.21 -13.01 26.83
C PRO A 59 7.10 -11.87 27.86
N GLU A 60 8.22 -11.46 28.46
CA GLU A 60 8.23 -10.40 29.47
C GLU A 60 8.00 -9.01 28.86
N LEU A 61 8.56 -8.77 27.69
CA LEU A 61 8.34 -7.51 26.97
C LEU A 61 6.94 -7.43 26.40
N ARG A 62 6.38 -8.53 25.91
CA ARG A 62 4.99 -8.58 25.42
C ARG A 62 3.95 -8.18 26.45
N LYS A 63 4.19 -8.46 27.74
CA LYS A 63 3.31 -8.03 28.84
C LYS A 63 3.16 -6.51 28.95
N ARG A 64 4.08 -5.75 28.37
CA ARG A 64 4.04 -4.26 28.35
C ARG A 64 3.15 -3.69 27.26
N PHE A 65 2.70 -4.52 26.33
CA PHE A 65 1.83 -4.06 25.23
C PHE A 65 0.44 -3.68 25.75
N THR A 66 0.07 -2.43 25.54
CA THR A 66 -1.21 -1.85 25.98
C THR A 66 -2.08 -1.36 24.83
N GLY A 67 -1.65 -1.58 23.59
CA GLY A 67 -2.39 -1.20 22.39
C GLY A 67 -3.73 -1.93 22.28
N LYS A 68 -4.72 -1.24 21.69
CA LYS A 68 -6.05 -1.81 21.43
C LYS A 68 -6.42 -1.59 19.97
N PRO A 69 -7.14 -2.54 19.33
CA PRO A 69 -7.57 -2.40 17.94
C PRO A 69 -8.38 -1.12 17.70
N GLU A 70 -9.19 -0.72 18.68
CA GLU A 70 -10.05 0.47 18.59
C GLU A 70 -9.26 1.76 18.39
N TYR A 71 -8.02 1.82 18.90
CA TYR A 71 -7.17 2.98 18.72
C TYR A 71 -6.81 3.16 17.24
N VAL A 72 -6.46 2.07 16.56
CA VAL A 72 -6.16 2.10 15.12
C VAL A 72 -7.41 2.43 14.32
N VAL A 73 -8.55 1.80 14.63
CA VAL A 73 -9.83 2.08 13.97
C VAL A 73 -10.19 3.56 14.07
N ASN A 74 -10.10 4.14 15.27
CA ASN A 74 -10.43 5.55 15.48
C ASN A 74 -9.44 6.46 14.76
N PHE A 75 -8.14 6.14 14.80
CA PHE A 75 -7.12 6.90 14.09
C PHE A 75 -7.39 6.92 12.59
N MET A 76 -7.66 5.77 11.98
CA MET A 76 -7.97 5.69 10.54
C MET A 76 -9.24 6.45 10.18
N ARG A 77 -10.26 6.46 11.05
CA ARG A 77 -11.45 7.28 10.88
C ARG A 77 -11.13 8.79 10.92
N PHE A 78 -10.19 9.21 11.77
CA PHE A 78 -9.75 10.61 11.81
C PHE A 78 -8.99 10.99 10.53
N VAL A 79 -8.10 10.11 10.04
CA VAL A 79 -7.43 10.31 8.75
C VAL A 79 -8.44 10.47 7.61
N ALA A 80 -9.45 9.59 7.55
CA ALA A 80 -10.50 9.66 6.54
C ALA A 80 -11.34 10.95 6.66
N ARG A 81 -11.65 11.40 7.89
CA ARG A 81 -12.35 12.66 8.11
C ARG A 81 -11.56 13.86 7.64
N GLU A 82 -10.28 13.93 8.01
CA GLU A 82 -9.38 15.00 7.57
C GLU A 82 -9.24 15.02 6.04
N LEU A 83 -9.09 13.85 5.41
CA LEU A 83 -9.09 13.74 3.95
C LEU A 83 -10.36 14.36 3.34
N ARG A 84 -11.54 14.01 3.87
CA ARG A 84 -12.81 14.56 3.40
C ARG A 84 -12.89 16.09 3.56
N GLU A 85 -12.33 16.64 4.64
CA GLU A 85 -12.28 18.09 4.84
C GLU A 85 -11.38 18.76 3.80
N HIS A 86 -10.24 18.15 3.47
CA HIS A 86 -9.38 18.65 2.38
C HIS A 86 -10.09 18.56 1.02
N MET A 87 -10.73 17.43 0.72
CA MET A 87 -11.51 17.27 -0.50
C MET A 87 -12.64 18.32 -0.63
N ALA A 88 -13.35 18.59 0.46
CA ALA A 88 -14.41 19.61 0.47
C ALA A 88 -13.85 21.02 0.17
N ARG A 89 -12.69 21.38 0.76
CA ARG A 89 -12.02 22.66 0.46
C ARG A 89 -11.56 22.77 -0.98
N LEU A 90 -11.22 21.64 -1.61
CA LEU A 90 -10.80 21.57 -3.03
C LEU A 90 -11.99 21.47 -3.99
N GLY A 91 -13.22 21.34 -3.48
CA GLY A 91 -14.42 21.17 -4.29
C GLY A 91 -14.55 19.79 -4.95
N VAL A 92 -13.85 18.77 -4.41
CA VAL A 92 -13.81 17.40 -4.94
C VAL A 92 -14.69 16.49 -4.09
N ARG A 93 -15.52 15.65 -4.73
CA ARG A 93 -16.52 14.82 -4.04
C ARG A 93 -16.06 13.38 -3.81
N THR A 94 -15.23 12.84 -4.68
CA THR A 94 -14.73 11.45 -4.60
C THR A 94 -13.21 11.43 -4.65
N VAL A 95 -12.61 10.39 -4.07
CA VAL A 95 -11.14 10.17 -4.16
C VAL A 95 -10.71 10.03 -5.61
N ASP A 96 -11.49 9.31 -6.44
CA ASP A 96 -11.22 9.14 -7.87
C ASP A 96 -11.09 10.47 -8.62
N GLN A 97 -11.88 11.49 -8.24
CA GLN A 97 -11.77 12.83 -8.84
C GLN A 97 -10.51 13.57 -8.39
N LEU A 98 -9.83 13.11 -7.34
CA LEU A 98 -8.62 13.72 -6.82
C LEU A 98 -7.35 13.08 -7.40
N VAL A 99 -7.44 11.83 -7.88
CA VAL A 99 -6.29 11.08 -8.43
C VAL A 99 -5.65 11.83 -9.59
N GLY A 100 -4.34 12.07 -9.48
CA GLY A 100 -3.54 12.72 -10.53
C GLY A 100 -3.78 14.23 -10.71
N ARG A 101 -4.52 14.87 -9.80
CA ARG A 101 -4.84 16.32 -9.88
C ARG A 101 -3.67 17.18 -9.39
N THR A 102 -2.51 17.03 -10.03
CA THR A 102 -1.30 17.85 -9.73
C THR A 102 -1.53 19.34 -9.91
N ASP A 103 -2.51 19.74 -10.74
CA ASP A 103 -2.96 21.13 -10.91
C ASP A 103 -3.44 21.79 -9.60
N LEU A 104 -3.85 20.99 -8.61
CA LEU A 104 -4.28 21.47 -7.29
C LEU A 104 -3.09 21.63 -6.30
N LEU A 105 -1.88 21.22 -6.70
CA LEU A 105 -0.68 21.32 -5.88
C LEU A 105 0.19 22.50 -6.30
N ARG A 106 0.83 23.12 -5.32
CA ARG A 106 1.86 24.13 -5.55
C ARG A 106 2.96 24.08 -4.51
N VAL A 107 4.16 24.40 -4.90
CA VAL A 107 5.28 24.55 -3.97
C VAL A 107 5.04 25.73 -3.03
N ARG A 108 5.21 25.50 -1.73
CA ARG A 108 5.09 26.56 -0.72
C ARG A 108 6.27 27.54 -0.85
N LYS A 109 5.97 28.82 -0.94
CA LYS A 109 6.95 29.92 -0.91
C LYS A 109 6.60 30.87 0.23
N PRO A 110 7.60 31.48 0.92
CA PRO A 110 9.03 31.21 0.78
C PRO A 110 9.45 29.85 1.31
N ALA A 111 10.57 29.33 0.85
CA ALA A 111 11.18 28.12 1.39
C ALA A 111 11.65 28.35 2.83
N VAL A 112 11.58 27.31 3.67
CA VAL A 112 11.93 27.39 5.09
C VAL A 112 13.42 27.68 5.31
N ASN A 113 14.26 27.22 4.37
CA ASN A 113 15.71 27.46 4.39
C ASN A 113 16.28 27.45 2.96
N GLN A 114 17.55 27.86 2.83
CA GLN A 114 18.24 27.93 1.53
C GLN A 114 18.30 26.57 0.82
N ARG A 115 18.50 25.47 1.57
CA ARG A 115 18.55 24.13 0.99
C ARG A 115 17.21 23.68 0.42
N ALA A 116 16.10 24.03 1.09
CA ALA A 116 14.77 23.78 0.58
C ALA A 116 14.45 24.62 -0.68
N ALA A 117 15.06 25.80 -0.81
CA ALA A 117 14.89 26.67 -1.97
C ALA A 117 15.52 26.11 -3.26
N THR A 118 16.50 25.18 -3.15
CA THR A 118 17.16 24.55 -4.30
C THR A 118 16.40 23.34 -4.85
N VAL A 119 15.35 22.88 -4.16
CA VAL A 119 14.55 21.72 -4.61
C VAL A 119 13.61 22.16 -5.73
N ASP A 120 13.80 21.57 -6.90
CA ASP A 120 12.88 21.71 -8.03
C ASP A 120 11.91 20.55 -8.05
N LEU A 121 10.61 20.85 -7.92
CA LEU A 121 9.51 19.88 -7.97
C LEU A 121 8.69 20.01 -9.25
N SER A 122 9.14 20.79 -10.24
CA SER A 122 8.36 21.08 -11.45
C SER A 122 7.99 19.82 -12.20
N ALA A 123 8.91 18.86 -12.34
CA ALA A 123 8.65 17.61 -13.02
C ALA A 123 7.62 16.70 -12.29
N ILE A 124 7.57 16.76 -10.95
CA ILE A 124 6.60 16.00 -10.14
C ILE A 124 5.23 16.67 -10.17
N LEU A 125 5.20 18.01 -10.25
CA LEU A 125 3.98 18.80 -10.26
C LEU A 125 3.52 19.16 -11.68
N ASP A 126 4.07 18.52 -12.70
CA ASP A 126 3.62 18.71 -14.07
C ASP A 126 2.15 18.33 -14.21
N SER A 127 1.34 19.30 -14.62
CA SER A 127 -0.10 19.14 -14.78
C SER A 127 -0.51 18.75 -16.19
N ALA A 128 0.43 18.38 -17.06
CA ALA A 128 0.14 18.01 -18.46
C ALA A 128 -0.91 16.90 -18.59
N TYR A 129 -0.99 16.04 -17.58
CA TYR A 129 -1.93 14.93 -17.52
C TYR A 129 -3.20 15.19 -16.69
N ALA A 130 -3.32 16.34 -16.04
CA ALA A 130 -4.46 16.64 -15.17
C ALA A 130 -5.82 16.67 -15.88
N GLY A 131 -5.83 16.82 -17.18
CA GLY A 131 -7.03 16.77 -18.01
C GLY A 131 -7.27 15.44 -18.72
N TRP A 132 -6.45 14.43 -18.50
CA TRP A 132 -6.61 13.14 -19.15
C TRP A 132 -7.87 12.43 -18.64
N PRO A 133 -8.64 11.77 -19.52
CA PRO A 133 -9.89 11.11 -19.13
C PRO A 133 -9.66 9.89 -18.25
N LYS A 134 -8.45 9.32 -18.25
CA LYS A 134 -8.07 8.16 -17.45
C LYS A 134 -6.83 8.46 -16.61
N THR A 135 -7.04 9.01 -15.42
CA THR A 135 -5.96 9.28 -14.43
C THR A 135 -5.85 8.21 -13.35
N ARG A 136 -6.73 7.23 -13.35
CA ARG A 136 -6.79 6.12 -12.40
C ARG A 136 -6.89 4.77 -13.11
N PHE A 137 -6.69 3.70 -12.36
CA PHE A 137 -6.88 2.34 -12.83
C PHE A 137 -8.32 2.13 -13.33
N ASP A 138 -8.45 1.52 -14.50
CA ASP A 138 -9.70 1.05 -15.05
C ASP A 138 -9.60 -0.48 -15.20
N PRO A 139 -10.48 -1.28 -14.55
CA PRO A 139 -10.46 -2.73 -14.68
C PRO A 139 -10.52 -3.24 -16.13
N ALA A 140 -11.11 -2.45 -17.04
CA ALA A 140 -11.15 -2.80 -18.47
C ALA A 140 -9.77 -2.72 -19.16
N ASP A 141 -8.83 -1.95 -18.56
CA ASP A 141 -7.45 -1.83 -19.04
C ASP A 141 -6.48 -2.71 -18.23
N ALA A 142 -6.99 -3.61 -17.36
CA ALA A 142 -6.17 -4.50 -16.56
C ALA A 142 -5.22 -5.32 -17.45
N TYR A 143 -3.97 -5.44 -17.00
CA TYR A 143 -3.00 -6.28 -17.70
C TYR A 143 -3.40 -7.75 -17.53
N ASP A 144 -3.49 -8.48 -18.63
CA ASP A 144 -3.66 -9.92 -18.59
C ASP A 144 -2.30 -10.59 -18.33
N PHE A 145 -2.18 -11.22 -17.20
CA PHE A 145 -0.97 -11.93 -16.79
C PHE A 145 -0.84 -13.32 -17.42
N HIS A 146 -1.81 -13.74 -18.23
CA HIS A 146 -1.84 -15.06 -18.86
C HIS A 146 -1.59 -16.19 -17.86
N LEU A 147 -2.31 -16.15 -16.74
CA LEU A 147 -2.16 -17.15 -15.67
C LEU A 147 -2.44 -18.58 -16.14
N GLU A 148 -3.28 -18.73 -17.17
CA GLU A 148 -3.57 -19.99 -17.85
C GLU A 148 -2.31 -20.66 -18.44
N ASP A 149 -1.27 -19.89 -18.76
CA ASP A 149 0.00 -20.39 -19.28
C ASP A 149 0.94 -20.87 -18.16
N THR A 150 0.62 -20.63 -16.90
CA THR A 150 1.45 -21.07 -15.79
C THR A 150 1.48 -22.59 -15.65
N VAL A 151 2.55 -23.13 -15.08
CA VAL A 151 2.66 -24.56 -14.78
C VAL A 151 1.53 -25.01 -13.84
N ASP A 152 1.10 -24.14 -12.93
CA ASP A 152 0.03 -24.42 -11.99
C ASP A 152 -1.28 -24.73 -12.70
N LEU A 153 -1.77 -23.85 -13.56
CA LEU A 153 -3.05 -24.06 -14.26
C LEU A 153 -2.92 -25.04 -15.42
N ARG A 154 -1.84 -24.98 -16.19
CA ARG A 154 -1.67 -25.85 -17.35
C ARG A 154 -1.39 -27.30 -17.01
N VAL A 155 -0.70 -27.59 -15.91
CA VAL A 155 -0.23 -28.94 -15.58
C VAL A 155 -0.71 -29.43 -14.21
N LEU A 156 -0.47 -28.63 -13.15
CA LEU A 156 -0.73 -29.10 -11.79
C LEU A 156 -2.22 -29.23 -11.49
N GLU A 157 -3.04 -28.25 -11.85
CA GLU A 157 -4.48 -28.30 -11.66
C GLU A 157 -5.10 -29.54 -12.35
N GLN A 158 -4.70 -29.80 -13.60
CA GLN A 158 -5.21 -30.94 -14.36
C GLN A 158 -4.81 -32.29 -13.76
N LYS A 159 -3.59 -32.38 -13.20
CA LYS A 159 -3.05 -33.65 -12.66
C LYS A 159 -3.37 -33.90 -11.19
N LEU A 160 -3.49 -32.84 -10.42
CA LEU A 160 -3.61 -32.90 -8.96
C LEU A 160 -4.94 -32.39 -8.43
N GLY A 161 -5.73 -31.62 -9.18
CA GLY A 161 -6.96 -30.98 -8.70
C GLY A 161 -7.92 -31.94 -8.04
N VAL A 162 -8.22 -33.08 -8.68
CA VAL A 162 -9.10 -34.11 -8.12
C VAL A 162 -8.52 -34.77 -6.85
N ALA A 163 -7.21 -34.92 -6.77
CA ALA A 163 -6.55 -35.47 -5.58
C ALA A 163 -6.59 -34.50 -4.42
N LEU A 164 -6.40 -33.18 -4.69
CA LEU A 164 -6.50 -32.12 -3.69
C LEU A 164 -7.91 -32.04 -3.11
N GLU A 165 -8.95 -32.04 -3.94
CA GLU A 165 -10.34 -32.04 -3.50
C GLU A 165 -10.70 -33.25 -2.58
N LYS A 166 -10.08 -34.39 -2.82
CA LYS A 166 -10.30 -35.64 -2.05
C LYS A 166 -9.38 -35.76 -0.83
N GLY A 167 -8.40 -34.88 -0.67
CA GLY A 167 -7.36 -34.98 0.36
C GLY A 167 -6.38 -36.13 0.12
N ASP A 168 -6.25 -36.61 -1.12
CA ASP A 168 -5.33 -37.68 -1.48
C ASP A 168 -3.90 -37.21 -1.57
N HIS A 169 -2.95 -37.99 -1.07
CA HIS A 169 -1.53 -37.74 -1.29
C HIS A 169 -1.09 -38.16 -2.69
N ARG A 170 -0.50 -37.27 -3.43
CA ARG A 170 0.07 -37.52 -4.76
C ARG A 170 1.49 -37.00 -4.85
N ARG A 171 2.29 -37.68 -5.66
CA ARG A 171 3.63 -37.23 -6.01
C ARG A 171 3.71 -36.99 -7.52
N LEU A 172 4.15 -35.82 -7.91
CA LEU A 172 4.37 -35.45 -9.30
C LEU A 172 5.79 -34.91 -9.45
N GLU A 173 6.49 -35.36 -10.47
CA GLU A 173 7.80 -34.85 -10.83
C GLU A 173 7.68 -34.06 -12.13
N LEU A 174 8.16 -32.82 -12.12
CA LEU A 174 8.11 -31.90 -13.26
C LEU A 174 9.49 -31.30 -13.49
N ALA A 175 9.83 -31.13 -14.75
CA ALA A 175 10.94 -30.26 -15.13
C ALA A 175 10.45 -28.80 -15.08
N VAL A 176 11.17 -27.95 -14.34
CA VAL A 176 10.89 -26.52 -14.25
C VAL A 176 12.10 -25.71 -14.67
N SER A 177 11.87 -24.55 -15.21
CA SER A 177 12.90 -23.60 -15.64
C SER A 177 12.87 -22.32 -14.79
N SER A 178 13.83 -21.44 -14.98
CA SER A 178 13.88 -20.14 -14.28
C SER A 178 12.71 -19.20 -14.65
N THR A 179 11.99 -19.50 -15.71
CA THR A 179 10.79 -18.76 -16.14
C THR A 179 9.52 -19.25 -15.49
N ASP A 180 9.52 -20.48 -14.94
CA ASP A 180 8.37 -21.07 -14.23
C ASP A 180 8.39 -20.58 -12.77
N ARG A 181 7.98 -19.34 -12.55
CA ARG A 181 8.00 -18.71 -11.23
C ARG A 181 6.81 -19.15 -10.36
N ALA A 182 7.07 -19.24 -9.06
CA ALA A 182 6.04 -19.46 -8.04
C ALA A 182 5.19 -20.73 -8.26
N VAL A 183 5.79 -21.80 -8.79
CA VAL A 183 5.10 -23.09 -9.02
C VAL A 183 4.49 -23.61 -7.74
N GLY A 184 3.21 -23.99 -7.80
CA GLY A 184 2.41 -24.48 -6.67
C GLY A 184 1.65 -23.39 -5.91
N THR A 185 1.89 -22.10 -6.19
CA THR A 185 1.29 -20.99 -5.43
C THR A 185 -0.23 -20.85 -5.67
N ILE A 186 -0.71 -21.17 -6.87
CA ILE A 186 -2.15 -21.09 -7.19
C ILE A 186 -2.93 -22.22 -6.55
N LEU A 187 -2.28 -23.37 -6.31
CA LEU A 187 -2.89 -24.57 -5.75
C LEU A 187 -2.71 -24.71 -4.22
N GLY A 188 -1.87 -23.86 -3.60
CA GLY A 188 -1.48 -23.95 -2.20
C GLY A 188 -2.35 -23.17 -1.21
#